data_8a9620cdbe5250adf3e0b92a10918007
#
_entry.id   8a9620cdbe5250adf3e0b92a10918007
#
_cell.length_a   1.000
_cell.length_b   1.000
_cell.length_c   1.000
_cell.angle_alpha   90.00
_cell.angle_beta   90.00
_cell.angle_gamma   90.00
#
_symmetry.space_group_name_H-M   'P 1'
#
loop_
_entity.id
_entity.type
_entity.pdbx_description
1 polymer ?
#
loop_
_entity_poly.entity_id
_entity_poly.type
_entity_poly.pdbx_seq_one_letter_code
_entity_poly.pdbx_strand_id
1 'polypeptide(L)'
;MLPVPVLQNGLRDRPLSLSHHVFRKHSDINALLKEYSLSFSIYQASVPVYAKLLAAQVGMIEKAVTDAETRKFAPEILFMARLHPNMWSFSEQVKATTNHAFRGTARLAGLPIPEVPGEVGTEVDMKARIAATLAFIQSVDPVAIDAGHDREITFPLGGETVTMTGVQYFLGFTLPNFYFHHTTAYNILRHNGVSLSKPDFLGGV
;
A
#
# COMPACT_ATOMS: atom_id res chain seq x y z
N MET A 1 -19.02 34.27 35.36
CA MET A 1 -18.13 34.95 34.41
C MET A 1 -16.76 35.06 35.07
N LEU A 2 -15.87 34.13 34.80
CA LEU A 2 -14.49 34.10 35.32
C LEU A 2 -13.54 34.43 34.16
N PRO A 3 -12.52 35.26 34.35
CA PRO A 3 -11.63 35.70 33.29
C PRO A 3 -10.62 34.60 32.89
N VAL A 4 -10.42 34.47 31.60
CA VAL A 4 -9.41 33.56 31.00
C VAL A 4 -8.03 34.21 31.14
N PRO A 5 -7.00 33.49 31.59
CA PRO A 5 -5.64 34.02 31.65
C PRO A 5 -5.02 34.11 30.27
N VAL A 6 -4.56 35.29 29.90
CA VAL A 6 -3.74 35.54 28.70
C VAL A 6 -2.33 35.01 28.98
N LEU A 7 -1.95 33.95 28.27
CA LEU A 7 -0.56 33.46 28.22
C LEU A 7 0.24 34.39 27.28
N GLN A 8 1.07 35.25 27.86
CA GLN A 8 2.11 35.97 27.13
C GLN A 8 3.24 34.98 26.78
N ASN A 9 3.24 34.50 25.55
CA ASN A 9 4.39 33.79 24.97
C ASN A 9 5.45 34.78 24.54
N GLY A 10 6.43 34.96 25.40
CA GLY A 10 7.67 35.66 25.04
C GLY A 10 8.53 34.82 24.10
N LEU A 11 8.28 34.87 22.81
CA LEU A 11 9.23 34.47 21.79
C LEU A 11 10.36 35.50 21.75
N ARG A 12 11.47 35.17 22.41
CA ARG A 12 12.73 35.90 22.26
C ARG A 12 13.20 35.68 20.82
N ASP A 13 13.21 36.77 20.04
CA ASP A 13 13.89 36.88 18.77
C ASP A 13 15.39 36.56 18.97
N ARG A 14 15.76 35.30 18.65
CA ARG A 14 17.16 35.01 18.36
C ARG A 14 17.40 35.39 16.91
N PRO A 15 18.23 36.37 16.58
CA PRO A 15 18.61 36.58 15.21
C PRO A 15 19.40 35.34 14.76
N LEU A 16 18.85 34.62 13.77
CA LEU A 16 19.62 33.66 13.01
C LEU A 16 20.79 34.43 12.38
N SER A 17 21.97 34.32 12.97
CA SER A 17 23.20 34.80 12.33
C SER A 17 23.44 33.92 11.10
N LEU A 18 22.88 34.32 9.97
CA LEU A 18 23.32 33.87 8.66
C LEU A 18 24.76 34.36 8.52
N SER A 19 25.72 33.51 8.94
CA SER A 19 27.09 33.70 8.55
C SER A 19 27.10 33.73 7.02
N HIS A 20 27.53 34.85 6.47
CA HIS A 20 27.70 35.10 5.03
C HIS A 20 28.80 34.17 4.51
N HIS A 21 28.50 32.88 4.35
CA HIS A 21 29.28 31.98 3.54
C HIS A 21 28.91 32.30 2.09
N VAL A 22 29.74 33.16 1.48
CA VAL A 22 29.71 33.44 0.06
C VAL A 22 29.91 32.08 -0.66
N PHE A 23 28.86 31.54 -1.27
CA PHE A 23 28.93 30.35 -2.11
C PHE A 23 29.88 30.65 -3.27
N ARG A 24 31.09 30.12 -3.22
CA ARG A 24 32.18 30.42 -4.17
C ARG A 24 32.06 29.68 -5.50
N LYS A 25 31.24 28.63 -5.61
CA LYS A 25 31.07 27.85 -6.86
C LYS A 25 29.67 27.30 -7.00
N HIS A 26 29.19 27.19 -8.22
CA HIS A 26 27.92 26.51 -8.56
C HIS A 26 27.87 25.05 -8.06
N SER A 27 29.06 24.40 -7.91
CA SER A 27 29.21 23.05 -7.33
C SER A 27 28.74 22.96 -5.89
N ASP A 28 28.90 24.02 -5.07
CA ASP A 28 28.56 24.02 -3.66
C ASP A 28 27.04 24.12 -3.45
N ILE A 29 26.37 24.86 -4.34
CA ILE A 29 24.89 24.93 -4.36
C ILE A 29 24.31 23.61 -4.75
N ASN A 30 24.86 22.93 -5.76
CA ASN A 30 24.39 21.62 -6.20
C ASN A 30 24.66 20.50 -5.15
N ALA A 31 25.74 20.59 -4.39
CA ALA A 31 26.02 19.70 -3.27
C ALA A 31 25.01 19.91 -2.13
N LEU A 32 24.72 21.16 -1.77
CA LEU A 32 23.70 21.49 -0.76
C LEU A 32 22.28 21.08 -1.21
N LEU A 33 21.91 21.34 -2.45
CA LEU A 33 20.61 20.90 -2.99
C LEU A 33 20.47 19.37 -3.01
N LYS A 34 21.59 18.65 -3.14
CA LYS A 34 21.62 17.19 -3.06
C LYS A 34 21.48 16.68 -1.62
N GLU A 35 22.01 17.43 -0.65
CA GLU A 35 21.92 17.12 0.78
C GLU A 35 20.52 17.40 1.36
N TYR A 36 19.79 18.37 0.80
CA TYR A 36 18.39 18.69 1.15
C TYR A 36 17.37 18.10 0.18
N SER A 37 17.77 17.23 -0.73
CA SER A 37 16.83 16.47 -1.54
C SER A 37 16.07 15.51 -0.63
N LEU A 38 14.84 15.86 -0.28
CA LEU A 38 13.86 14.94 0.27
C LEU A 38 13.61 13.87 -0.81
N SER A 39 14.40 12.81 -0.79
CA SER A 39 14.22 11.69 -1.71
C SER A 39 12.99 10.90 -1.26
N PHE A 40 11.92 10.93 -2.04
CA PHE A 40 10.78 10.06 -1.85
C PHE A 40 11.20 8.63 -2.23
N SER A 41 11.27 7.74 -1.23
CA SER A 41 11.54 6.32 -1.48
C SER A 41 10.24 5.60 -1.82
N ILE A 42 10.15 5.11 -3.06
CA ILE A 42 9.04 4.27 -3.51
C ILE A 42 9.02 2.97 -2.72
N TYR A 43 10.19 2.39 -2.41
CA TYR A 43 10.30 1.20 -1.57
C TYR A 43 9.66 1.41 -0.21
N GLN A 44 10.02 2.47 0.52
CA GLN A 44 9.48 2.73 1.85
C GLN A 44 7.97 2.98 1.84
N ALA A 45 7.46 3.58 0.77
CA ALA A 45 6.03 3.84 0.60
C ALA A 45 5.24 2.64 0.04
N SER A 46 5.90 1.58 -0.42
CA SER A 46 5.27 0.42 -1.04
C SER A 46 5.46 -0.88 -0.23
N VAL A 47 6.62 -1.51 -0.31
CA VAL A 47 6.82 -2.89 0.17
C VAL A 47 6.49 -3.08 1.66
N PRO A 48 6.97 -2.23 2.61
CA PRO A 48 6.60 -2.37 4.02
C PRO A 48 5.11 -2.18 4.26
N VAL A 49 4.47 -1.26 3.52
CA VAL A 49 3.03 -0.99 3.61
C VAL A 49 2.23 -2.18 3.07
N TYR A 50 2.60 -2.68 1.89
CA TYR A 50 1.97 -3.86 1.30
C TYR A 50 2.11 -5.08 2.21
N ALA A 51 3.29 -5.33 2.75
CA ALA A 51 3.54 -6.48 3.63
C ALA A 51 2.67 -6.42 4.88
N LYS A 52 2.58 -5.25 5.54
CA LYS A 52 1.74 -5.05 6.71
C LYS A 52 0.25 -5.30 6.40
N LEU A 53 -0.27 -4.71 5.33
CA LEU A 53 -1.69 -4.79 4.99
C LEU A 53 -2.08 -6.17 4.42
N LEU A 54 -1.18 -6.85 3.71
CA LEU A 54 -1.41 -8.24 3.29
C LEU A 54 -1.42 -9.21 4.47
N ALA A 55 -0.58 -9.00 5.47
CA ALA A 55 -0.65 -9.76 6.73
C ALA A 55 -1.97 -9.50 7.47
N ALA A 56 -2.43 -8.23 7.51
CA ALA A 56 -3.74 -7.89 8.05
C ALA A 56 -4.88 -8.61 7.31
N GLN A 57 -4.77 -8.73 5.98
CA GLN A 57 -5.76 -9.42 5.16
C GLN A 57 -5.86 -10.92 5.48
N VAL A 58 -4.74 -11.57 5.86
CA VAL A 58 -4.76 -12.95 6.38
C VAL A 58 -5.60 -13.02 7.66
N GLY A 59 -5.39 -12.11 8.62
CA GLY A 59 -6.19 -12.05 9.85
C GLY A 59 -7.68 -11.78 9.59
N MET A 60 -8.02 -10.99 8.56
CA MET A 60 -9.42 -10.79 8.16
C MET A 60 -10.04 -12.06 7.59
N ILE A 61 -9.30 -12.86 6.80
CA ILE A 61 -9.74 -14.15 6.28
C ILE A 61 -10.01 -15.12 7.43
N GLU A 62 -9.10 -15.22 8.40
CA GLU A 62 -9.24 -16.09 9.56
C GLU A 62 -10.46 -15.73 10.42
N LYS A 63 -10.70 -14.46 10.64
CA LYS A 63 -11.90 -13.97 11.32
C LYS A 63 -13.18 -14.26 10.56
N ALA A 64 -13.15 -14.20 9.22
CA ALA A 64 -14.31 -14.57 8.41
C ALA A 64 -14.64 -16.05 8.52
N VAL A 65 -13.64 -16.94 8.54
CA VAL A 65 -13.81 -18.38 8.75
C VAL A 65 -14.43 -18.65 10.13
N THR A 66 -13.83 -18.08 11.19
CA THR A 66 -14.33 -18.24 12.57
C THR A 66 -15.76 -17.73 12.74
N ASP A 67 -16.10 -16.61 12.11
CA ASP A 67 -17.46 -16.05 12.14
C ASP A 67 -18.46 -16.99 11.44
N ALA A 68 -18.11 -17.50 10.26
CA ALA A 68 -18.94 -18.42 9.50
C ALA A 68 -19.21 -19.73 10.27
N GLU A 69 -18.17 -20.32 10.87
CA GLU A 69 -18.27 -21.50 11.71
C GLU A 69 -19.17 -21.26 12.92
N THR A 70 -19.01 -20.14 13.60
CA THR A 70 -19.84 -19.74 14.75
C THR A 70 -21.30 -19.59 14.37
N ARG A 71 -21.56 -19.01 13.21
CA ARG A 71 -22.91 -18.80 12.65
C ARG A 71 -23.43 -20.00 11.87
N LYS A 72 -22.65 -21.09 11.76
CA LYS A 72 -23.02 -22.40 11.16
C LYS A 72 -23.34 -22.32 9.67
N PHE A 73 -22.52 -21.59 8.88
CA PHE A 73 -22.57 -21.63 7.42
C PHE A 73 -21.17 -21.78 6.82
N ALA A 74 -21.10 -22.14 5.54
CA ALA A 74 -19.83 -22.34 4.85
C ALA A 74 -19.09 -21.02 4.63
N PRO A 75 -17.79 -20.88 4.97
CA PRO A 75 -17.01 -19.65 4.82
C PRO A 75 -17.03 -19.09 3.39
N GLU A 76 -17.17 -19.95 2.38
CA GLU A 76 -17.24 -19.57 0.97
C GLU A 76 -18.39 -18.59 0.68
N ILE A 77 -19.44 -18.61 1.48
CA ILE A 77 -20.54 -17.63 1.37
C ILE A 77 -20.01 -16.20 1.59
N LEU A 78 -19.14 -16.00 2.59
CA LEU A 78 -18.47 -14.70 2.80
C LEU A 78 -17.44 -14.40 1.70
N PHE A 79 -16.72 -15.42 1.22
CA PHE A 79 -15.72 -15.24 0.17
C PHE A 79 -16.33 -14.82 -1.17
N MET A 80 -17.56 -15.25 -1.45
CA MET A 80 -18.32 -14.86 -2.64
C MET A 80 -19.18 -13.60 -2.44
N ALA A 81 -19.28 -13.07 -1.22
CA ALA A 81 -20.05 -11.86 -0.94
C ALA A 81 -19.45 -10.63 -1.66
N ARG A 82 -20.34 -9.69 -2.01
CA ARG A 82 -20.04 -8.47 -2.77
C ARG A 82 -20.73 -7.27 -2.10
N LEU A 83 -20.16 -6.05 -2.24
CA LEU A 83 -20.87 -4.83 -1.84
C LEU A 83 -21.97 -4.43 -2.84
N HIS A 84 -21.77 -4.73 -4.13
CA HIS A 84 -22.73 -4.45 -5.18
C HIS A 84 -22.69 -5.58 -6.22
N PRO A 85 -23.81 -5.93 -6.88
CA PRO A 85 -23.88 -7.06 -7.80
C PRO A 85 -22.82 -7.10 -8.92
N ASN A 86 -22.39 -5.93 -9.40
CA ASN A 86 -21.36 -5.80 -10.44
C ASN A 86 -19.94 -5.58 -9.90
N MET A 87 -19.75 -5.55 -8.57
CA MET A 87 -18.41 -5.49 -7.97
C MET A 87 -17.82 -6.90 -7.79
N TRP A 88 -16.53 -6.98 -7.69
CA TRP A 88 -15.80 -8.20 -7.37
C TRP A 88 -16.12 -8.68 -5.96
N SER A 89 -16.14 -10.01 -5.79
CA SER A 89 -16.32 -10.67 -4.51
C SER A 89 -15.14 -10.44 -3.56
N PHE A 90 -15.31 -10.76 -2.27
CA PHE A 90 -14.23 -10.67 -1.29
C PHE A 90 -12.96 -11.39 -1.77
N SER A 91 -13.06 -12.64 -2.23
CA SER A 91 -11.93 -13.41 -2.72
C SER A 91 -11.25 -12.77 -3.93
N GLU A 92 -12.02 -12.18 -4.85
CA GLU A 92 -11.51 -11.44 -5.99
C GLU A 92 -10.85 -10.10 -5.57
N GLN A 93 -11.34 -9.45 -4.50
CA GLN A 93 -10.68 -8.28 -3.92
C GLN A 93 -9.31 -8.66 -3.33
N VAL A 94 -9.20 -9.80 -2.65
CA VAL A 94 -7.92 -10.35 -2.17
C VAL A 94 -6.96 -10.59 -3.35
N LYS A 95 -7.46 -11.22 -4.42
CA LYS A 95 -6.69 -11.43 -5.67
C LYS A 95 -6.19 -10.12 -6.27
N ALA A 96 -7.02 -9.10 -6.33
CA ALA A 96 -6.68 -7.81 -6.88
C ALA A 96 -5.66 -7.07 -6.00
N THR A 97 -5.83 -7.09 -4.67
CA THR A 97 -4.86 -6.51 -3.72
C THR A 97 -3.46 -7.10 -3.93
N THR A 98 -3.35 -8.44 -3.98
CA THR A 98 -2.08 -9.11 -4.24
C THR A 98 -1.51 -8.77 -5.62
N ASN A 99 -2.37 -8.69 -6.68
CA ASN A 99 -1.94 -8.31 -8.03
C ASN A 99 -1.25 -6.95 -8.05
N HIS A 100 -1.82 -5.95 -7.36
CA HIS A 100 -1.23 -4.61 -7.32
C HIS A 100 0.07 -4.59 -6.52
N ALA A 101 0.20 -5.38 -5.46
CA ALA A 101 1.43 -5.50 -4.71
C ALA A 101 2.58 -6.10 -5.54
N PHE A 102 2.42 -7.35 -6.04
CA PHE A 102 3.55 -8.02 -6.71
C PHE A 102 3.84 -7.48 -8.10
N ARG A 103 2.80 -7.14 -8.90
CA ARG A 103 3.01 -6.56 -10.23
C ARG A 103 3.57 -5.14 -10.15
N GLY A 104 3.10 -4.36 -9.15
CA GLY A 104 3.64 -3.04 -8.88
C GLY A 104 5.13 -3.09 -8.56
N THR A 105 5.50 -3.94 -7.60
CA THR A 105 6.90 -4.13 -7.19
C THR A 105 7.78 -4.63 -8.34
N ALA A 106 7.32 -5.64 -9.11
CA ALA A 106 8.08 -6.17 -10.24
C ALA A 106 8.34 -5.10 -11.31
N ARG A 107 7.32 -4.35 -11.72
CA ARG A 107 7.45 -3.31 -12.75
C ARG A 107 8.36 -2.17 -12.30
N LEU A 108 8.23 -1.72 -11.05
CA LEU A 108 9.09 -0.67 -10.49
C LEU A 108 10.55 -1.12 -10.43
N ALA A 109 10.80 -2.38 -10.07
CA ALA A 109 12.16 -2.93 -10.05
C ALA A 109 12.70 -3.32 -11.44
N GLY A 110 11.86 -3.29 -12.49
CA GLY A 110 12.24 -3.74 -13.84
C GLY A 110 12.41 -5.25 -13.95
N LEU A 111 11.70 -6.01 -13.11
CA LEU A 111 11.74 -7.47 -13.08
C LEU A 111 10.57 -8.07 -13.87
N PRO A 112 10.72 -9.31 -14.34
CA PRO A 112 9.59 -10.08 -14.86
C PRO A 112 8.49 -10.21 -13.82
N ILE A 113 7.22 -10.22 -14.29
CA ILE A 113 6.09 -10.47 -13.39
C ILE A 113 6.16 -11.92 -12.92
N PRO A 114 6.22 -12.19 -11.60
CA PRO A 114 6.29 -13.55 -11.10
C PRO A 114 4.98 -14.30 -11.29
N GLU A 115 5.08 -15.62 -11.36
CA GLU A 115 3.91 -16.48 -11.23
C GLU A 115 3.54 -16.60 -9.75
N VAL A 116 2.26 -16.36 -9.44
CA VAL A 116 1.68 -16.57 -8.10
C VAL A 116 0.43 -17.43 -8.23
N PRO A 117 0.04 -18.21 -7.21
CA PRO A 117 -1.17 -19.01 -7.23
C PRO A 117 -2.39 -18.21 -7.70
N GLY A 118 -3.11 -18.69 -8.69
CA GLY A 118 -4.23 -18.00 -9.34
C GLY A 118 -5.55 -18.12 -8.60
N GLU A 119 -5.74 -19.25 -7.93
CA GLU A 119 -6.98 -19.59 -7.23
C GLU A 119 -7.15 -18.78 -5.95
N VAL A 120 -8.40 -18.50 -5.61
CA VAL A 120 -8.80 -17.73 -4.42
C VAL A 120 -10.16 -18.21 -3.88
N GLY A 121 -10.59 -19.39 -4.27
CA GLY A 121 -11.91 -19.93 -3.89
C GLY A 121 -12.03 -20.30 -2.43
N THR A 122 -10.94 -20.69 -1.80
CA THR A 122 -10.89 -21.15 -0.41
C THR A 122 -9.95 -20.29 0.45
N GLU A 123 -10.05 -20.45 1.77
CA GLU A 123 -9.10 -19.86 2.72
C GLU A 123 -7.66 -20.23 2.37
N VAL A 124 -7.41 -21.51 2.09
CA VAL A 124 -6.08 -22.04 1.79
C VAL A 124 -5.50 -21.37 0.54
N ASP A 125 -6.31 -21.23 -0.53
CA ASP A 125 -5.90 -20.60 -1.78
C ASP A 125 -5.51 -19.12 -1.57
N MET A 126 -6.37 -18.38 -0.87
CA MET A 126 -6.11 -16.96 -0.59
C MET A 126 -4.85 -16.76 0.26
N LYS A 127 -4.67 -17.59 1.30
CA LYS A 127 -3.47 -17.51 2.16
C LYS A 127 -2.21 -17.91 1.41
N ALA A 128 -2.25 -18.95 0.58
CA ALA A 128 -1.12 -19.36 -0.26
C ALA A 128 -0.71 -18.25 -1.24
N ARG A 129 -1.69 -17.59 -1.86
CA ARG A 129 -1.47 -16.46 -2.76
C ARG A 129 -0.83 -15.27 -2.05
N ILE A 130 -1.33 -14.90 -0.87
CA ILE A 130 -0.76 -13.82 -0.05
C ILE A 130 0.67 -14.17 0.36
N ALA A 131 0.93 -15.40 0.81
CA ALA A 131 2.27 -15.84 1.20
C ALA A 131 3.26 -15.76 0.03
N ALA A 132 2.89 -16.22 -1.15
CA ALA A 132 3.73 -16.13 -2.35
C ALA A 132 4.00 -14.67 -2.74
N THR A 133 2.98 -13.80 -2.62
CA THR A 133 3.13 -12.36 -2.87
C THR A 133 4.11 -11.72 -1.88
N LEU A 134 3.96 -12.00 -0.58
CA LEU A 134 4.87 -11.50 0.47
C LEU A 134 6.30 -11.96 0.24
N ALA A 135 6.52 -13.24 -0.04
CA ALA A 135 7.84 -13.79 -0.32
C ALA A 135 8.50 -13.07 -1.49
N PHE A 136 7.76 -12.81 -2.57
CA PHE A 136 8.28 -12.09 -3.73
C PHE A 136 8.61 -10.64 -3.40
N ILE A 137 7.65 -9.84 -2.91
CA ILE A 137 7.87 -8.39 -2.72
C ILE A 137 8.99 -8.10 -1.71
N GLN A 138 9.17 -8.98 -0.70
CA GLN A 138 10.22 -8.86 0.31
C GLN A 138 11.60 -9.32 -0.20
N SER A 139 11.65 -10.11 -1.28
CA SER A 139 12.91 -10.54 -1.90
C SER A 139 13.52 -9.51 -2.85
N VAL A 140 12.75 -8.49 -3.25
CA VAL A 140 13.20 -7.51 -4.24
C VAL A 140 14.08 -6.46 -3.58
N ASP A 141 15.22 -6.16 -4.22
CA ASP A 141 16.15 -5.14 -3.75
C ASP A 141 15.48 -3.76 -3.66
N PRO A 142 15.49 -3.12 -2.48
CA PRO A 142 14.98 -1.75 -2.29
C PRO A 142 15.56 -0.74 -3.29
N VAL A 143 16.86 -0.85 -3.60
CA VAL A 143 17.54 0.05 -4.54
C VAL A 143 16.98 -0.10 -5.95
N ALA A 144 16.65 -1.31 -6.39
CA ALA A 144 16.06 -1.56 -7.70
C ALA A 144 14.65 -0.95 -7.82
N ILE A 145 13.87 -0.95 -6.73
CA ILE A 145 12.54 -0.33 -6.68
C ILE A 145 12.65 1.20 -6.74
N ASP A 146 13.54 1.80 -5.95
CA ASP A 146 13.73 3.25 -5.91
C ASP A 146 14.32 3.79 -7.23
N ALA A 147 15.19 3.02 -7.89
CA ALA A 147 15.70 3.32 -9.23
C ALA A 147 14.61 3.29 -10.32
N GLY A 148 13.43 2.75 -9.98
CA GLY A 148 12.26 2.74 -10.85
C GLY A 148 11.52 4.07 -10.97
N HIS A 149 11.89 5.12 -10.23
CA HIS A 149 11.19 6.41 -10.18
C HIS A 149 10.86 6.97 -11.58
N ASP A 150 11.86 7.06 -12.44
CA ASP A 150 11.71 7.60 -13.80
C ASP A 150 11.59 6.50 -14.88
N ARG A 151 11.52 5.22 -14.50
CA ARG A 151 11.39 4.10 -15.43
C ARG A 151 10.09 4.22 -16.21
N GLU A 152 10.15 4.06 -17.53
CA GLU A 152 8.95 3.90 -18.35
C GLU A 152 8.33 2.52 -18.11
N ILE A 153 7.09 2.51 -17.63
CA ILE A 153 6.30 1.31 -17.35
C ILE A 153 5.12 1.28 -18.31
N THR A 154 5.14 0.27 -19.19
CA THR A 154 4.09 0.04 -20.17
C THR A 154 3.26 -1.18 -19.77
N PHE A 155 1.93 -1.05 -19.75
CA PHE A 155 1.01 -2.12 -19.36
C PHE A 155 -0.37 -1.96 -19.98
N PRO A 156 -1.14 -3.06 -20.13
CA PRO A 156 -2.51 -2.99 -20.63
C PRO A 156 -3.46 -2.44 -19.56
N LEU A 157 -4.34 -1.53 -19.96
CA LEU A 157 -5.39 -0.94 -19.12
C LEU A 157 -6.64 -0.65 -19.97
N GLY A 158 -7.78 -1.26 -19.62
CA GLY A 158 -9.05 -1.00 -20.33
C GLY A 158 -9.08 -1.39 -21.80
N GLY A 159 -8.22 -2.31 -22.25
CA GLY A 159 -8.07 -2.72 -23.66
C GLY A 159 -7.03 -1.91 -24.43
N GLU A 160 -6.47 -0.88 -23.84
CA GLU A 160 -5.41 -0.05 -24.41
C GLU A 160 -4.06 -0.33 -23.76
N THR A 161 -2.98 0.12 -24.40
CA THR A 161 -1.63 0.11 -23.82
C THR A 161 -1.31 1.50 -23.28
N VAL A 162 -1.00 1.58 -21.99
CA VAL A 162 -0.68 2.83 -21.32
C VAL A 162 0.79 2.82 -20.89
N THR A 163 1.47 3.96 -21.05
CA THR A 163 2.84 4.16 -20.56
C THR A 163 2.86 5.30 -19.55
N MET A 164 3.51 5.06 -18.39
CA MET A 164 3.68 6.01 -17.29
C MET A 164 5.12 5.94 -16.78
N THR A 165 5.61 7.03 -16.17
CA THR A 165 6.84 6.93 -15.36
C THR A 165 6.56 6.10 -14.10
N GLY A 166 7.60 5.52 -13.50
CA GLY A 166 7.42 4.67 -12.31
C GLY A 166 6.71 5.39 -11.16
N VAL A 167 7.04 6.65 -10.90
CA VAL A 167 6.36 7.44 -9.86
C VAL A 167 4.88 7.68 -10.21
N GLN A 168 4.55 7.98 -11.46
CA GLN A 168 3.15 8.13 -11.91
C GLN A 168 2.39 6.80 -11.80
N TYR A 169 3.01 5.70 -12.22
CA TYR A 169 2.45 4.36 -12.08
C TYR A 169 2.21 4.00 -10.61
N PHE A 170 3.17 4.29 -9.73
CA PHE A 170 3.04 4.00 -8.30
C PHE A 170 1.93 4.82 -7.66
N LEU A 171 2.02 6.17 -7.72
CA LEU A 171 1.10 7.06 -7.03
C LEU A 171 -0.27 7.18 -7.69
N GLY A 172 -0.33 7.10 -9.03
CA GLY A 172 -1.56 7.29 -9.80
C GLY A 172 -2.33 6.01 -10.10
N PHE A 173 -1.68 4.85 -10.02
CA PHE A 173 -2.32 3.59 -10.41
C PHE A 173 -2.19 2.50 -9.35
N THR A 174 -0.98 1.97 -9.08
CA THR A 174 -0.88 0.73 -8.29
C THR A 174 -1.23 0.93 -6.81
N LEU A 175 -0.78 2.01 -6.18
CA LEU A 175 -1.05 2.29 -4.77
C LEU A 175 -2.54 2.59 -4.50
N PRO A 176 -3.23 3.47 -5.27
CA PRO A 176 -4.66 3.70 -5.10
C PRO A 176 -5.49 2.43 -5.29
N ASN A 177 -5.17 1.61 -6.30
CA ASN A 177 -5.87 0.35 -6.54
C ASN A 177 -5.64 -0.67 -5.41
N PHE A 178 -4.41 -0.78 -4.89
CA PHE A 178 -4.11 -1.62 -3.73
C PHE A 178 -5.00 -1.26 -2.54
N TYR A 179 -5.06 0.02 -2.17
CA TYR A 179 -5.92 0.47 -1.08
C TYR A 179 -7.40 0.29 -1.37
N PHE A 180 -7.85 0.55 -2.60
CA PHE A 180 -9.24 0.34 -2.99
C PHE A 180 -9.67 -1.11 -2.76
N HIS A 181 -8.88 -2.08 -3.25
CA HIS A 181 -9.21 -3.49 -3.12
C HIS A 181 -9.09 -3.99 -1.67
N HIS A 182 -8.06 -3.59 -0.95
CA HIS A 182 -7.90 -3.92 0.47
C HIS A 182 -9.05 -3.38 1.32
N THR A 183 -9.42 -2.11 1.11
CA THR A 183 -10.54 -1.47 1.81
C THR A 183 -11.86 -2.11 1.45
N THR A 184 -12.07 -2.45 0.17
CA THR A 184 -13.30 -3.10 -0.28
C THR A 184 -13.42 -4.49 0.32
N ALA A 185 -12.34 -5.27 0.40
CA ALA A 185 -12.34 -6.56 1.09
C ALA A 185 -12.76 -6.43 2.56
N TYR A 186 -12.17 -5.49 3.30
CA TYR A 186 -12.59 -5.19 4.67
C TYR A 186 -14.08 -4.84 4.75
N ASN A 187 -14.56 -3.95 3.88
CA ASN A 187 -15.94 -3.48 3.89
C ASN A 187 -16.93 -4.60 3.59
N ILE A 188 -16.61 -5.53 2.67
CA ILE A 188 -17.45 -6.69 2.39
C ILE A 188 -17.67 -7.52 3.65
N LEU A 189 -16.61 -7.88 4.37
CA LEU A 189 -16.72 -8.67 5.60
C LEU A 189 -17.46 -7.90 6.70
N ARG A 190 -17.18 -6.61 6.89
CA ARG A 190 -17.88 -5.77 7.87
C ARG A 190 -19.37 -5.67 7.57
N HIS A 191 -19.75 -5.47 6.31
CA HIS A 191 -21.14 -5.39 5.86
C HIS A 191 -21.89 -6.72 6.12
N ASN A 192 -21.19 -7.84 6.00
CA ASN A 192 -21.75 -9.19 6.24
C ASN A 192 -21.73 -9.62 7.72
N GLY A 193 -21.36 -8.72 8.64
CA GLY A 193 -21.46 -8.92 10.08
C GLY A 193 -20.22 -9.51 10.75
N VAL A 194 -19.13 -9.74 10.02
CA VAL A 194 -17.88 -10.22 10.61
C VAL A 194 -17.34 -9.17 11.59
N SER A 195 -16.97 -9.61 12.81
CA SER A 195 -16.48 -8.73 13.86
C SER A 195 -15.06 -8.24 13.57
N LEU A 196 -14.95 -7.25 12.68
CA LEU A 196 -13.72 -6.54 12.35
C LEU A 196 -13.77 -5.11 12.89
N SER A 197 -12.59 -4.52 13.08
CA SER A 197 -12.40 -3.14 13.52
C SER A 197 -11.26 -2.48 12.74
N LYS A 198 -11.04 -1.18 12.91
CA LYS A 198 -9.94 -0.48 12.23
C LYS A 198 -8.55 -1.10 12.50
N PRO A 199 -8.20 -1.56 13.72
CA PRO A 199 -6.98 -2.34 13.96
C PRO A 199 -6.81 -3.56 13.05
N ASP A 200 -7.89 -4.29 12.74
CA ASP A 200 -7.82 -5.45 11.83
C ASP A 200 -7.48 -5.03 10.40
N PHE A 201 -7.98 -3.88 9.96
CA PHE A 201 -7.63 -3.30 8.66
C PHE A 201 -6.16 -2.85 8.62
N LEU A 202 -5.66 -2.23 9.70
CA LEU A 202 -4.32 -1.67 9.74
C LEU A 202 -3.21 -2.69 10.10
N GLY A 203 -3.57 -3.90 10.49
CA GLY A 203 -2.61 -4.93 10.92
C GLY A 203 -2.02 -4.68 12.31
N GLY A 204 -2.84 -4.22 13.22
CA GLY A 204 -2.45 -3.82 14.57
C GLY A 204 -1.73 -2.44 14.57
N VAL A 205 -1.90 -1.68 15.63
CA VAL A 205 -1.17 -0.42 15.91
C VAL A 205 -0.62 -0.55 17.31
#